data_d396d270c429adb045360daf425fc671
#
_entry.id   d396d270c429adb045360daf425fc671
#
_cell.length_a   1.000
_cell.length_b   1.000
_cell.length_c   1.000
_cell.angle_alpha   90.00
_cell.angle_beta   90.00
_cell.angle_gamma   90.00
#
_symmetry.space_group_name_H-M   'P 1'
#
loop_
_entity.id
_entity.type
_entity.pdbx_description
1 polymer ?
#
loop_
_entity_poly.entity_id
_entity_poly.type
_entity_poly.pdbx_seq_one_letter_code
_entity_poly.pdbx_strand_id
1 'polypeptide(L)'
;HHVSTDEVYGDLPLREDLPGHGEGVGEKFTPTSRYKPSSPYSSSKASSDLLVRAWVRSFGLQATISNCSNNYGPYQYIEKFIPRQITNILSGIRPKLYGSGKNVRDWIHTNDHSAAVWDILTKGKIGETYLIGADGEMNNKDVLEMILELMGQPGDAYDVVKDRPGHDLRYAIDSTKLRTELGWQPEFTDFQSGLKATIDWYTDHQDWWQADKSKVESHYAKNGQ
;
A
#
# COMPACT_ATOMS: atom_id res chain seq x y z
N HIS A 1 -5.06 13.43 14.28
CA HIS A 1 -4.09 12.60 13.57
C HIS A 1 -4.18 12.82 12.06
N HIS A 2 -3.05 12.99 11.40
CA HIS A 2 -2.94 13.15 9.94
C HIS A 2 -2.42 11.87 9.30
N VAL A 3 -3.26 11.24 8.45
CA VAL A 3 -2.91 10.00 7.73
C VAL A 3 -2.32 10.37 6.36
N SER A 4 -1.09 9.93 6.10
CA SER A 4 -0.36 10.15 4.86
C SER A 4 0.15 8.83 4.27
N THR A 5 1.14 8.87 3.40
CA THR A 5 1.63 7.75 2.61
C THR A 5 3.16 7.73 2.57
N ASP A 6 3.73 6.56 2.39
CA ASP A 6 5.18 6.38 2.14
C ASP A 6 5.63 6.95 0.78
N GLU A 7 4.72 7.11 -0.17
CA GLU A 7 5.02 7.73 -1.48
C GLU A 7 5.62 9.14 -1.38
N VAL A 8 5.47 9.83 -0.24
CA VAL A 8 6.09 11.15 -0.02
C VAL A 8 7.61 11.09 -0.01
N TYR A 9 8.20 9.93 0.29
CA TYR A 9 9.65 9.72 0.32
C TYR A 9 10.26 9.44 -1.05
N GLY A 10 9.45 9.09 -2.05
CA GLY A 10 9.88 8.78 -3.41
C GLY A 10 10.21 7.30 -3.60
N ASP A 11 11.13 7.02 -4.51
CA ASP A 11 11.44 5.70 -5.02
C ASP A 11 12.73 5.14 -4.43
N LEU A 12 12.75 3.85 -4.13
CA LEU A 12 13.93 3.09 -3.77
C LEU A 12 14.35 2.17 -4.93
N PRO A 13 15.67 1.87 -5.07
CA PRO A 13 16.11 0.87 -6.03
C PRO A 13 15.59 -0.52 -5.67
N LEU A 14 15.42 -1.39 -6.68
CA LEU A 14 15.13 -2.79 -6.44
C LEU A 14 16.30 -3.45 -5.68
N ARG A 15 16.01 -4.43 -4.83
CA ARG A 15 17.06 -5.13 -4.06
C ARG A 15 18.05 -5.83 -4.96
N GLU A 16 17.60 -6.39 -6.09
CA GLU A 16 18.44 -7.06 -7.10
C GLU A 16 19.47 -6.14 -7.74
N ASP A 17 19.22 -4.82 -7.75
CA ASP A 17 20.12 -3.80 -8.29
C ASP A 17 21.16 -3.30 -7.28
N LEU A 18 21.10 -3.76 -6.02
CA LEU A 18 22.00 -3.34 -4.95
C LEU A 18 23.21 -4.29 -4.83
N PRO A 19 24.43 -3.78 -4.58
CA PRO A 19 25.57 -4.63 -4.29
C PRO A 19 25.35 -5.46 -3.03
N GLY A 20 25.55 -6.78 -3.10
CA GLY A 20 25.46 -7.67 -1.94
C GLY A 20 24.07 -8.20 -1.64
N HIS A 21 23.33 -8.66 -2.66
CA HIS A 21 22.00 -9.25 -2.57
C HIS A 21 21.85 -10.25 -1.41
N GLY A 22 20.86 -10.05 -0.53
CA GLY A 22 20.52 -10.98 0.53
C GLY A 22 19.29 -10.53 1.30
N GLU A 23 18.66 -11.44 2.05
CA GLU A 23 17.60 -11.09 2.98
C GLU A 23 18.10 -10.02 3.97
N GLY A 24 17.33 -8.95 4.14
CA GLY A 24 17.66 -7.83 5.02
C GLY A 24 18.55 -6.74 4.41
N VAL A 25 19.07 -6.92 3.19
CA VAL A 25 19.82 -5.88 2.49
C VAL A 25 18.86 -4.98 1.72
N GLY A 26 18.93 -3.68 1.99
CA GLY A 26 18.17 -2.66 1.28
C GLY A 26 17.77 -1.52 2.20
N GLU A 27 17.93 -0.31 1.68
CA GLU A 27 17.49 0.90 2.37
C GLU A 27 15.97 0.88 2.56
N LYS A 28 15.52 1.33 3.74
CA LYS A 28 14.11 1.59 4.05
C LYS A 28 13.94 3.06 4.40
N PHE A 29 12.79 3.61 4.09
CA PHE A 29 12.45 4.94 4.57
C PHE A 29 12.26 4.95 6.08
N THR A 30 12.76 6.00 6.72
CA THR A 30 12.62 6.28 8.14
C THR A 30 11.83 7.57 8.35
N PRO A 31 11.37 7.89 9.56
CA PRO A 31 10.68 9.16 9.83
C PRO A 31 11.53 10.42 9.52
N THR A 32 12.85 10.25 9.40
CA THR A 32 13.82 11.31 9.07
C THR A 32 14.25 11.33 7.61
N SER A 33 13.79 10.40 6.80
CA SER A 33 14.05 10.38 5.36
C SER A 33 13.51 11.65 4.68
N ARG A 34 14.24 12.14 3.68
CA ARG A 34 13.84 13.34 2.94
C ARG A 34 12.62 13.04 2.06
N TYR A 35 11.68 13.97 2.02
CA TYR A 35 10.59 13.93 1.06
C TYR A 35 11.12 14.15 -0.36
N LYS A 36 10.78 13.24 -1.27
CA LYS A 36 11.20 13.25 -2.66
C LYS A 36 10.07 12.69 -3.56
N PRO A 37 8.85 13.26 -3.47
CA PRO A 37 7.68 12.73 -4.17
C PRO A 37 7.88 12.73 -5.68
N SER A 38 7.42 11.67 -6.35
CA SER A 38 7.59 11.43 -7.80
C SER A 38 6.32 11.70 -8.62
N SER A 39 5.16 11.84 -7.97
CA SER A 39 3.87 12.03 -8.63
C SER A 39 3.12 13.26 -8.11
N PRO A 40 2.12 13.80 -8.89
CA PRO A 40 1.24 14.86 -8.37
C PRO A 40 0.52 14.47 -7.08
N TYR A 41 0.11 13.22 -6.95
CA TYR A 41 -0.51 12.70 -5.73
C TYR A 41 0.46 12.76 -4.55
N SER A 42 1.63 12.13 -4.67
CA SER A 42 2.62 12.10 -3.57
C SER A 42 3.13 13.51 -3.23
N SER A 43 3.23 14.41 -4.22
CA SER A 43 3.57 15.83 -3.99
C SER A 43 2.49 16.55 -3.19
N SER A 44 1.21 16.31 -3.47
CA SER A 44 0.11 16.89 -2.69
C SER A 44 0.08 16.40 -1.25
N LYS A 45 0.35 15.09 -1.03
CA LYS A 45 0.45 14.49 0.30
C LYS A 45 1.66 15.02 1.07
N ALA A 46 2.84 15.13 0.42
CA ALA A 46 4.03 15.74 1.03
C ALA A 46 3.77 17.19 1.46
N SER A 47 3.07 17.96 0.63
CA SER A 47 2.69 19.34 0.96
C SER A 47 1.77 19.40 2.18
N SER A 48 0.79 18.49 2.28
CA SER A 48 -0.10 18.44 3.45
C SER A 48 0.63 18.04 4.73
N ASP A 49 1.57 17.09 4.67
CA ASP A 49 2.41 16.72 5.81
C ASP A 49 3.24 17.91 6.32
N LEU A 50 3.86 18.65 5.38
CA LEU A 50 4.65 19.86 5.72
C LEU A 50 3.77 20.95 6.33
N LEU A 51 2.54 21.14 5.86
CA LEU A 51 1.59 22.07 6.45
C LEU A 51 1.23 21.68 7.88
N VAL A 52 0.94 20.40 8.15
CA VAL A 52 0.64 19.91 9.50
C VAL A 52 1.84 20.15 10.43
N ARG A 53 3.07 19.84 10.00
CA ARG A 53 4.30 20.12 10.78
C ARG A 53 4.46 21.60 11.06
N ALA A 54 4.21 22.48 10.09
CA ALA A 54 4.27 23.91 10.26
C ALA A 54 3.24 24.42 11.29
N TRP A 55 2.00 23.91 11.25
CA TRP A 55 0.96 24.26 12.21
C TRP A 55 1.28 23.78 13.63
N VAL A 56 1.81 22.57 13.79
CA VAL A 56 2.30 22.07 15.08
C VAL A 56 3.36 23.01 15.64
N ARG A 57 4.37 23.34 14.83
CA ARG A 57 5.50 24.20 15.27
C ARG A 57 5.07 25.63 15.57
N SER A 58 4.25 26.25 14.69
CA SER A 58 3.97 27.68 14.75
C SER A 58 2.80 28.02 15.67
N PHE A 59 1.84 27.11 15.82
CA PHE A 59 0.57 27.38 16.51
C PHE A 59 0.24 26.35 17.59
N GLY A 60 1.11 25.38 17.85
CA GLY A 60 0.90 24.36 18.89
C GLY A 60 -0.22 23.38 18.58
N LEU A 61 -0.54 23.17 17.29
CA LEU A 61 -1.56 22.18 16.91
C LEU A 61 -1.19 20.82 17.49
N GLN A 62 -2.12 20.21 18.21
CA GLN A 62 -1.95 18.90 18.82
C GLN A 62 -2.17 17.81 17.79
N ALA A 63 -1.18 17.56 16.93
CA ALA A 63 -1.28 16.59 15.84
C ALA A 63 -0.09 15.63 15.81
N THR A 64 -0.38 14.39 15.38
CA THR A 64 0.58 13.35 14.99
C THR A 64 0.42 13.06 13.50
N ILE A 65 1.43 12.49 12.86
CA ILE A 65 1.42 12.12 11.43
C ILE A 65 1.74 10.64 11.30
N SER A 66 1.09 9.94 10.39
CA SER A 66 1.53 8.63 9.92
C SER A 66 1.75 8.61 8.41
N ASN A 67 2.82 7.95 7.97
CA ASN A 67 3.05 7.59 6.59
C ASN A 67 2.94 6.06 6.50
N CYS A 68 1.93 5.56 5.80
CA CYS A 68 1.68 4.12 5.71
C CYS A 68 2.10 3.54 4.36
N SER A 69 2.40 2.26 4.37
CA SER A 69 2.60 1.43 3.19
C SER A 69 1.28 1.04 2.51
N ASN A 70 1.35 0.18 1.48
CA ASN A 70 0.20 -0.22 0.69
C ASN A 70 -0.76 -1.12 1.48
N ASN A 71 -1.97 -0.64 1.70
CA ASN A 71 -3.00 -1.39 2.41
C ASN A 71 -3.67 -2.44 1.50
N TYR A 72 -4.11 -3.54 2.10
CA TYR A 72 -5.02 -4.51 1.52
C TYR A 72 -5.99 -5.04 2.59
N GLY A 73 -7.15 -5.51 2.21
CA GLY A 73 -8.13 -6.03 3.16
C GLY A 73 -9.58 -5.65 2.83
N PRO A 74 -10.52 -5.97 3.72
CA PRO A 74 -11.92 -5.61 3.61
C PRO A 74 -12.16 -4.12 3.41
N TYR A 75 -13.25 -3.77 2.72
CA TYR A 75 -13.72 -2.41 2.48
C TYR A 75 -12.78 -1.51 1.66
N GLN A 76 -11.68 -2.02 1.10
CA GLN A 76 -10.86 -1.23 0.21
C GLN A 76 -11.57 -1.04 -1.13
N TYR A 77 -11.60 0.21 -1.62
CA TYR A 77 -12.30 0.54 -2.87
C TYR A 77 -11.74 -0.24 -4.06
N ILE A 78 -12.61 -0.78 -4.89
CA ILE A 78 -12.29 -1.73 -5.96
C ILE A 78 -11.45 -1.16 -7.13
N GLU A 79 -11.11 0.12 -7.10
CA GLU A 79 -10.13 0.72 -7.98
C GLU A 79 -8.69 0.30 -7.61
N LYS A 80 -8.43 -0.04 -6.34
CA LYS A 80 -7.09 -0.39 -5.86
C LYS A 80 -6.65 -1.77 -6.36
N PHE A 81 -5.33 -1.98 -6.43
CA PHE A 81 -4.73 -3.12 -7.13
C PHE A 81 -5.33 -4.47 -6.71
N ILE A 82 -5.20 -4.86 -5.44
CA ILE A 82 -5.68 -6.17 -4.96
C ILE A 82 -7.19 -6.34 -5.14
N PRO A 83 -8.06 -5.45 -4.64
CA PRO A 83 -9.50 -5.63 -4.81
C PRO A 83 -9.95 -5.57 -6.27
N ARG A 84 -9.27 -4.81 -7.14
CA ARG A 84 -9.58 -4.80 -8.57
C ARG A 84 -9.37 -6.17 -9.21
N GLN A 85 -8.21 -6.81 -8.92
CA GLN A 85 -7.92 -8.12 -9.50
C GLN A 85 -8.89 -9.19 -9.00
N ILE A 86 -9.19 -9.20 -7.71
CA ILE A 86 -10.19 -10.11 -7.12
C ILE A 86 -11.56 -9.93 -7.78
N THR A 87 -12.06 -8.69 -7.83
CA THR A 87 -13.38 -8.40 -8.39
C THR A 87 -13.43 -8.57 -9.92
N ASN A 88 -12.28 -8.43 -10.62
CA ASN A 88 -12.17 -8.81 -12.03
C ASN A 88 -12.45 -10.31 -12.21
N ILE A 89 -11.76 -11.17 -11.47
CA ILE A 89 -11.93 -12.62 -11.53
C ILE A 89 -13.39 -12.99 -11.22
N LEU A 90 -13.96 -12.45 -10.12
CA LEU A 90 -15.36 -12.69 -9.74
C LEU A 90 -16.38 -12.22 -10.81
N SER A 91 -16.01 -11.25 -11.65
CA SER A 91 -16.83 -10.72 -12.74
C SER A 91 -16.52 -11.37 -14.10
N GLY A 92 -15.66 -12.39 -14.17
CA GLY A 92 -15.24 -13.02 -15.44
C GLY A 92 -14.34 -12.13 -16.30
N ILE A 93 -13.73 -11.08 -15.73
CA ILE A 93 -12.80 -10.18 -16.41
C ILE A 93 -11.38 -10.65 -16.11
N ARG A 94 -10.51 -10.68 -17.12
CA ARG A 94 -9.09 -11.02 -16.90
C ARG A 94 -8.40 -9.94 -16.06
N PRO A 95 -7.69 -10.29 -15.00
CA PRO A 95 -6.84 -9.38 -14.22
C PRO A 95 -5.83 -8.63 -15.10
N LYS A 96 -5.35 -7.48 -14.60
CA LYS A 96 -4.43 -6.61 -15.34
C LYS A 96 -3.13 -6.42 -14.58
N LEU A 97 -2.00 -6.68 -15.25
CA LEU A 97 -0.66 -6.44 -14.73
C LEU A 97 -0.04 -5.23 -15.46
N TYR A 98 0.41 -4.24 -14.72
CA TYR A 98 1.07 -3.06 -15.27
C TYR A 98 2.56 -3.34 -15.57
N GLY A 99 2.97 -3.13 -16.83
CA GLY A 99 4.36 -3.32 -17.26
C GLY A 99 4.88 -4.73 -16.95
N SER A 100 6.07 -4.81 -16.35
CA SER A 100 6.67 -6.09 -15.96
C SER A 100 6.13 -6.64 -14.62
N GLY A 101 5.40 -5.84 -13.85
CA GLY A 101 4.94 -6.19 -12.51
C GLY A 101 6.03 -6.26 -11.43
N LYS A 102 7.27 -5.84 -11.73
CA LYS A 102 8.41 -5.86 -10.80
C LYS A 102 8.34 -4.81 -9.69
N ASN A 103 7.40 -3.89 -9.75
CA ASN A 103 7.22 -2.86 -8.72
C ASN A 103 6.93 -3.49 -7.37
N VAL A 104 7.79 -3.25 -6.39
CA VAL A 104 7.70 -3.80 -5.04
C VAL A 104 6.94 -2.86 -4.13
N ARG A 105 6.04 -3.42 -3.32
CA ARG A 105 5.29 -2.70 -2.29
C ARG A 105 5.42 -3.42 -0.96
N ASP A 106 5.43 -2.69 0.12
CA ASP A 106 5.25 -3.22 1.46
C ASP A 106 3.75 -3.31 1.74
N TRP A 107 3.21 -4.52 1.86
CA TRP A 107 1.78 -4.77 1.99
C TRP A 107 1.39 -4.92 3.46
N ILE A 108 0.38 -4.13 3.89
CA ILE A 108 -0.15 -4.18 5.25
C ILE A 108 -1.65 -4.42 5.25
N HIS A 109 -2.13 -5.29 6.13
CA HIS A 109 -3.57 -5.50 6.27
C HIS A 109 -4.26 -4.28 6.90
N THR A 110 -5.47 -3.95 6.42
CA THR A 110 -6.23 -2.78 6.88
C THR A 110 -6.50 -2.76 8.38
N ASN A 111 -6.68 -3.93 9.01
CA ASN A 111 -6.87 -4.01 10.46
C ASN A 111 -5.60 -3.60 11.21
N ASP A 112 -4.43 -4.05 10.75
CA ASP A 112 -3.14 -3.69 11.35
C ASP A 112 -2.85 -2.19 11.20
N HIS A 113 -3.16 -1.64 10.01
CA HIS A 113 -3.06 -0.20 9.79
C HIS A 113 -4.00 0.58 10.72
N SER A 114 -5.25 0.14 10.88
CA SER A 114 -6.22 0.80 11.74
C SER A 114 -5.83 0.73 13.21
N ALA A 115 -5.30 -0.41 13.67
CA ALA A 115 -4.75 -0.56 15.02
C ALA A 115 -3.55 0.38 15.26
N ALA A 116 -2.64 0.48 14.28
CA ALA A 116 -1.52 1.42 14.33
C ALA A 116 -1.97 2.88 14.43
N VAL A 117 -2.94 3.27 13.61
CA VAL A 117 -3.52 4.64 13.65
C VAL A 117 -4.16 4.91 15.02
N TRP A 118 -4.86 3.94 15.59
CA TRP A 118 -5.45 4.08 16.92
C TRP A 118 -4.39 4.25 18.01
N ASP A 119 -3.33 3.46 17.96
CA ASP A 119 -2.21 3.60 18.91
C ASP A 119 -1.50 4.96 18.76
N ILE A 120 -1.25 5.40 17.53
CA ILE A 120 -0.65 6.73 17.30
C ILE A 120 -1.57 7.87 17.78
N LEU A 121 -2.87 7.76 17.53
CA LEU A 121 -3.84 8.77 17.97
C LEU A 121 -3.91 8.88 19.49
N THR A 122 -3.85 7.76 20.21
CA THR A 122 -4.08 7.70 21.66
C THR A 122 -2.81 7.78 22.51
N LYS A 123 -1.67 7.33 21.96
CA LYS A 123 -0.40 7.21 22.69
C LYS A 123 0.75 7.97 22.00
N GLY A 124 0.57 8.36 20.72
CA GLY A 124 1.61 8.98 19.92
C GLY A 124 2.02 10.36 20.45
N LYS A 125 3.28 10.69 20.29
CA LYS A 125 3.88 11.95 20.73
C LYS A 125 3.52 13.07 19.76
N ILE A 126 2.94 14.14 20.26
CA ILE A 126 2.55 15.30 19.46
C ILE A 126 3.75 15.86 18.68
N GLY A 127 3.52 16.16 17.40
CA GLY A 127 4.54 16.64 16.47
C GLY A 127 5.36 15.55 15.80
N GLU A 128 5.25 14.30 16.24
CA GLU A 128 6.02 13.19 15.70
C GLU A 128 5.34 12.52 14.50
N THR A 129 6.20 11.93 13.66
CA THR A 129 5.79 11.09 12.52
C THR A 129 6.11 9.64 12.82
N TYR A 130 5.16 8.74 12.51
CA TYR A 130 5.30 7.30 12.64
C TYR A 130 5.12 6.64 11.27
N LEU A 131 5.97 5.68 10.93
CA LEU A 131 5.82 4.87 9.73
C LEU A 131 5.07 3.59 10.06
N ILE A 132 4.08 3.24 9.23
CA ILE A 132 3.22 2.07 9.43
C ILE A 132 3.45 1.10 8.28
N GLY A 133 4.22 0.03 8.54
CA GLY A 133 4.51 -1.06 7.59
C GLY A 133 4.64 -2.40 8.31
N ALA A 134 4.42 -3.48 7.57
CA ALA A 134 4.40 -4.83 8.10
C ALA A 134 5.61 -5.69 7.68
N ASP A 135 6.62 -5.09 7.03
CA ASP A 135 7.76 -5.80 6.41
C ASP A 135 7.33 -6.80 5.33
N GLY A 136 6.18 -6.56 4.70
CA GLY A 136 5.52 -7.41 3.70
C GLY A 136 5.91 -7.07 2.26
N GLU A 137 7.20 -6.84 1.97
CA GLU A 137 7.66 -6.49 0.63
C GLU A 137 7.41 -7.61 -0.39
N MET A 138 6.59 -7.32 -1.39
CA MET A 138 6.30 -8.24 -2.50
C MET A 138 6.04 -7.45 -3.79
N ASN A 139 6.47 -7.97 -4.94
CA ASN A 139 6.19 -7.32 -6.21
C ASN A 139 4.76 -7.59 -6.69
N ASN A 140 4.26 -6.73 -7.57
CA ASN A 140 2.88 -6.80 -8.05
C ASN A 140 2.57 -8.08 -8.82
N LYS A 141 3.56 -8.65 -9.53
CA LYS A 141 3.38 -9.89 -10.28
C LYS A 141 3.14 -11.08 -9.34
N ASP A 142 4.00 -11.24 -8.31
CA ASP A 142 3.87 -12.33 -7.35
C ASP A 142 2.54 -12.22 -6.57
N VAL A 143 2.13 -11.00 -6.20
CA VAL A 143 0.81 -10.77 -5.59
C VAL A 143 -0.32 -11.19 -6.53
N LEU A 144 -0.26 -10.84 -7.81
CA LEU A 144 -1.28 -11.23 -8.78
C LEU A 144 -1.33 -12.74 -9.00
N GLU A 145 -0.18 -13.39 -9.14
CA GLU A 145 -0.08 -14.84 -9.30
C GLU A 145 -0.64 -15.57 -8.06
N MET A 146 -0.38 -15.07 -6.86
CA MET A 146 -0.97 -15.59 -5.63
C MET A 146 -2.50 -15.42 -5.58
N ILE A 147 -3.04 -14.30 -6.05
CA ILE A 147 -4.50 -14.10 -6.18
C ILE A 147 -5.09 -15.16 -7.12
N LEU A 148 -4.46 -15.36 -8.29
CA LEU A 148 -4.91 -16.35 -9.26
C LEU A 148 -4.90 -17.76 -8.67
N GLU A 149 -3.82 -18.16 -8.00
CA GLU A 149 -3.70 -19.47 -7.34
C GLU A 149 -4.81 -19.66 -6.29
N LEU A 150 -4.96 -18.71 -5.37
CA LEU A 150 -5.97 -18.77 -4.31
C LEU A 150 -7.42 -18.78 -4.82
N MET A 151 -7.65 -18.25 -6.02
CA MET A 151 -8.96 -18.26 -6.69
C MET A 151 -9.10 -19.38 -7.71
N GLY A 152 -8.16 -20.35 -7.78
CA GLY A 152 -8.22 -21.51 -8.65
C GLY A 152 -8.12 -21.17 -10.16
N GLN A 153 -7.43 -20.08 -10.51
CA GLN A 153 -7.20 -19.65 -11.88
C GLN A 153 -5.81 -20.11 -12.37
N PRO A 154 -5.61 -20.30 -13.69
CA PRO A 154 -4.27 -20.51 -14.24
C PRO A 154 -3.34 -19.33 -13.90
N GLY A 155 -2.07 -19.62 -13.59
CA GLY A 155 -1.10 -18.60 -13.16
C GLY A 155 -0.78 -17.53 -14.21
N ASP A 156 -1.12 -17.77 -15.48
CA ASP A 156 -0.98 -16.82 -16.59
C ASP A 156 -2.32 -16.17 -17.03
N ALA A 157 -3.38 -16.35 -16.25
CA ALA A 157 -4.72 -15.86 -16.57
C ALA A 157 -4.89 -14.35 -16.38
N TYR A 158 -3.92 -13.54 -16.80
CA TYR A 158 -3.97 -12.08 -16.76
C TYR A 158 -3.51 -11.44 -18.08
N ASP A 159 -3.81 -10.17 -18.27
CA ASP A 159 -3.34 -9.38 -19.40
C ASP A 159 -2.26 -8.39 -18.92
N VAL A 160 -1.15 -8.30 -19.67
CA VAL A 160 -0.14 -7.26 -19.44
C VAL A 160 -0.61 -5.99 -20.14
N VAL A 161 -0.70 -4.89 -19.38
CA VAL A 161 -1.08 -3.57 -19.87
C VAL A 161 0.08 -2.59 -19.77
N LYS A 162 -0.03 -1.45 -20.48
CA LYS A 162 1.00 -0.41 -20.45
C LYS A 162 1.20 0.09 -19.02
N ASP A 163 2.47 0.25 -18.64
CA ASP A 163 2.83 0.77 -17.33
C ASP A 163 2.44 2.25 -17.17
N ARG A 164 2.24 2.66 -15.94
CA ARG A 164 1.85 4.03 -15.60
C ARG A 164 3.08 4.96 -15.66
N PRO A 165 2.93 6.19 -16.19
CA PRO A 165 4.00 7.19 -16.11
C PRO A 165 4.37 7.47 -14.63
N GLY A 166 5.68 7.51 -14.33
CA GLY A 166 6.15 7.78 -12.98
C GLY A 166 5.81 6.70 -11.94
N HIS A 167 5.70 5.44 -12.37
CA HIS A 167 5.42 4.33 -11.48
C HIS A 167 6.68 3.95 -10.71
N ASP A 168 6.73 4.28 -9.43
CA ASP A 168 7.85 4.01 -8.55
C ASP A 168 8.17 2.52 -8.45
N LEU A 169 9.46 2.19 -8.39
CA LEU A 169 9.95 0.80 -8.42
C LEU A 169 9.73 0.09 -7.08
N ARG A 170 10.12 0.72 -5.97
CA ARG A 170 10.06 0.06 -4.67
C ARG A 170 9.74 1.03 -3.54
N TYR A 171 8.84 0.60 -2.66
CA TYR A 171 8.62 1.19 -1.36
C TYR A 171 8.95 0.18 -0.27
N ALA A 172 9.66 0.63 0.75
CA ALA A 172 9.90 -0.12 1.97
C ALA A 172 10.07 0.88 3.13
N ILE A 173 9.42 0.62 4.25
CA ILE A 173 9.44 1.52 5.39
C ILE A 173 9.86 0.81 6.67
N ASP A 174 10.52 1.57 7.54
CA ASP A 174 10.97 1.11 8.85
C ASP A 174 9.96 1.52 9.92
N SER A 175 9.20 0.57 10.41
CA SER A 175 8.20 0.76 11.48
C SER A 175 8.77 0.58 12.90
N THR A 176 10.09 0.48 13.06
CA THR A 176 10.75 0.25 14.37
C THR A 176 10.33 1.27 15.41
N LYS A 177 10.24 2.56 15.06
CA LYS A 177 9.80 3.61 15.99
C LYS A 177 8.39 3.34 16.51
N LEU A 178 7.45 2.98 15.65
CA LEU A 178 6.08 2.66 16.04
C LEU A 178 6.04 1.45 16.99
N ARG A 179 6.79 0.41 16.65
CA ARG A 179 6.87 -0.82 17.46
C ARG A 179 7.50 -0.58 18.84
N THR A 180 8.61 0.18 18.89
CA THR A 180 9.36 0.39 20.13
C THR A 180 8.73 1.43 21.06
N GLU A 181 8.17 2.52 20.52
CA GLU A 181 7.60 3.58 21.32
C GLU A 181 6.16 3.30 21.76
N LEU A 182 5.34 2.66 20.88
CA LEU A 182 3.91 2.47 21.15
C LEU A 182 3.51 1.01 21.39
N GLY A 183 4.45 0.06 21.20
CA GLY A 183 4.21 -1.37 21.42
C GLY A 183 3.35 -2.03 20.33
N TRP A 184 3.07 -1.34 19.22
CA TRP A 184 2.29 -1.91 18.13
C TRP A 184 3.02 -3.07 17.44
N GLN A 185 2.28 -4.10 17.06
CA GLN A 185 2.76 -5.21 16.24
C GLN A 185 1.66 -5.59 15.25
N PRO A 186 1.99 -5.94 13.98
CA PRO A 186 1.01 -6.46 13.04
C PRO A 186 0.56 -7.87 13.47
N GLU A 187 -0.74 -8.14 13.32
CA GLU A 187 -1.34 -9.46 13.53
C GLU A 187 -1.30 -10.29 12.25
N PHE A 188 -1.48 -9.66 11.09
CA PHE A 188 -1.46 -10.32 9.78
C PHE A 188 -0.03 -10.39 9.22
N THR A 189 0.80 -11.24 9.80
CA THR A 189 2.21 -11.42 9.41
C THR A 189 2.39 -12.41 8.25
N ASP A 190 1.43 -13.31 8.02
CA ASP A 190 1.38 -14.18 6.85
C ASP A 190 0.51 -13.56 5.77
N PHE A 191 1.16 -13.03 4.73
CA PHE A 191 0.48 -12.34 3.63
C PHE A 191 -0.51 -13.25 2.89
N GLN A 192 -0.18 -14.53 2.67
CA GLN A 192 -1.05 -15.46 1.96
C GLN A 192 -2.37 -15.69 2.70
N SER A 193 -2.32 -15.89 4.01
CA SER A 193 -3.52 -16.04 4.85
C SER A 193 -4.37 -14.75 4.87
N GLY A 194 -3.73 -13.59 5.00
CA GLY A 194 -4.42 -12.29 4.95
C GLY A 194 -5.07 -12.02 3.59
N LEU A 195 -4.37 -12.38 2.50
CA LEU A 195 -4.89 -12.25 1.14
C LEU A 195 -6.07 -13.21 0.91
N LYS A 196 -5.99 -14.45 1.40
CA LYS A 196 -7.10 -15.42 1.34
C LYS A 196 -8.34 -14.88 2.06
N ALA A 197 -8.19 -14.36 3.27
CA ALA A 197 -9.30 -13.76 4.02
C ALA A 197 -9.89 -12.55 3.28
N THR A 198 -9.05 -11.76 2.60
CA THR A 198 -9.49 -10.64 1.76
C THR A 198 -10.31 -11.14 0.56
N ILE A 199 -9.84 -12.19 -0.14
CA ILE A 199 -10.58 -12.80 -1.26
C ILE A 199 -11.94 -13.31 -0.80
N ASP A 200 -11.99 -14.02 0.32
CA ASP A 200 -13.23 -14.54 0.89
C ASP A 200 -14.20 -13.39 1.20
N TRP A 201 -13.71 -12.30 1.77
CA TRP A 201 -14.55 -11.14 2.06
C TRP A 201 -15.17 -10.54 0.79
N TYR A 202 -14.40 -10.31 -0.28
CA TYR A 202 -14.96 -9.77 -1.55
C TYR A 202 -15.91 -10.76 -2.22
N THR A 203 -15.70 -12.05 -2.05
CA THR A 203 -16.59 -13.09 -2.57
C THR A 203 -17.94 -13.07 -1.86
N ASP A 204 -17.94 -12.90 -0.53
CA ASP A 204 -19.15 -12.92 0.30
C ASP A 204 -19.91 -11.59 0.30
N HIS A 205 -19.25 -10.47 -0.05
CA HIS A 205 -19.82 -9.11 0.00
C HIS A 205 -19.91 -8.47 -1.39
N GLN A 206 -20.46 -9.20 -2.36
CA GLN A 206 -20.61 -8.69 -3.74
C GLN A 206 -21.55 -7.48 -3.82
N ASP A 207 -22.56 -7.41 -2.98
CA ASP A 207 -23.47 -6.29 -2.83
C ASP A 207 -22.76 -4.97 -2.49
N TRP A 208 -21.63 -5.02 -1.79
CA TRP A 208 -20.85 -3.86 -1.42
C TRP A 208 -20.11 -3.21 -2.61
N TRP A 209 -19.62 -4.00 -3.57
CA TRP A 209 -18.75 -3.49 -4.64
C TRP A 209 -19.33 -3.60 -6.06
N GLN A 210 -20.30 -4.49 -6.28
CA GLN A 210 -20.77 -4.84 -7.63
C GLN A 210 -21.38 -3.64 -8.37
N ALA A 211 -22.08 -2.75 -7.65
CA ALA A 211 -22.69 -1.57 -8.23
C ALA A 211 -21.68 -0.60 -8.86
N ASP A 212 -20.47 -0.50 -8.30
CA ASP A 212 -19.42 0.39 -8.80
C ASP A 212 -18.51 -0.26 -9.84
N LYS A 213 -18.58 -1.59 -10.02
CA LYS A 213 -17.64 -2.33 -10.86
C LYS A 213 -17.58 -1.84 -12.31
N SER A 214 -18.74 -1.66 -12.96
CA SER A 214 -18.81 -1.20 -14.35
C SER A 214 -18.25 0.21 -14.52
N LYS A 215 -18.47 1.09 -13.55
CA LYS A 215 -17.94 2.46 -13.56
C LYS A 215 -16.42 2.47 -13.45
N VAL A 216 -15.86 1.67 -12.55
CA VAL A 216 -14.42 1.55 -12.36
C VAL A 216 -13.75 1.02 -13.63
N GLU A 217 -14.24 -0.10 -14.20
CA GLU A 217 -13.65 -0.65 -15.43
C GLU A 217 -13.80 0.28 -16.64
N SER A 218 -14.92 1.01 -16.75
CA SER A 218 -15.10 2.02 -17.80
C SER A 218 -14.09 3.17 -17.69
N HIS A 219 -13.70 3.55 -16.47
CA HIS A 219 -12.66 4.57 -16.25
C HIS A 219 -11.30 4.05 -16.72
N TYR A 220 -10.93 2.83 -16.39
CA TYR A 220 -9.68 2.22 -16.81
C TYR A 220 -9.61 2.01 -18.33
N ALA A 221 -10.69 1.54 -18.95
CA ALA A 221 -10.75 1.33 -20.40
C ALA A 221 -10.52 2.64 -21.20
N LYS A 222 -11.02 3.79 -20.71
CA LYS A 222 -10.75 5.11 -21.31
C LYS A 222 -9.28 5.49 -21.30
N ASN A 223 -8.51 4.97 -20.36
CA ASN A 223 -7.08 5.22 -20.20
C ASN A 223 -6.21 4.13 -20.87
N GLY A 224 -6.82 3.19 -21.60
CA GLY A 224 -6.11 2.08 -22.27
C GLY A 224 -5.57 1.02 -21.29
N GLN A 225 -6.26 0.83 -20.18
CA GLN A 225 -5.83 -0.06 -19.07
C GLN A 225 -6.88 -1.09 -18.72
#